data_50e3bfe51ad69d9088daddedbe838b44
#
_entry.id   50e3bfe51ad69d9088daddedbe838b44
#
_cell.length_a   1.000
_cell.length_b   1.000
_cell.length_c   1.000
_cell.angle_alpha   90.00
_cell.angle_beta   90.00
_cell.angle_gamma   90.00
#
_symmetry.space_group_name_H-M   'P 1'
#
loop_
_entity.id
_entity.type
_entity.pdbx_description
1 polymer ?
#
loop_
_entity_poly.entity_id
_entity_poly.type
_entity_poly.pdbx_seq_one_letter_code
_entity_poly.pdbx_strand_id
1 'polypeptide(L)'
;MEREERGGGLGGFLKEVTIVVVGALIASTLLRLLLLQVFSIPSRSMESTLEVGDRVAVQKVQPFQRGDVVVFRDDLEWLGNPDMFSQEPWQDVLVFIGLMPDPSANHLVKRVVGVEGDHVVCCDADDRITVNGAPLDESEYLYRAPDGTPDQPSSFPFDVVVPAGRIFVLGDHRSASADSRCHLDTTIRGEEYAGGFPSVESVIGTAAFTLFPFDRWRTYAT
;
A
#
# COMPACT_ATOMS: atom_id res chain seq x y z
N MET A 1 23.11 -56.76 24.66
CA MET A 1 22.09 -55.87 24.00
C MET A 1 21.69 -54.85 25.05
N GLU A 2 22.50 -53.78 25.16
CA GLU A 2 22.19 -52.67 26.07
C GLU A 2 21.34 -51.65 25.30
N ARG A 3 20.15 -51.40 25.79
CA ARG A 3 19.32 -50.28 25.36
C ARG A 3 19.82 -49.02 26.08
N GLU A 4 20.50 -48.15 25.35
CA GLU A 4 20.74 -46.78 25.79
C GLU A 4 19.36 -46.09 25.97
N GLU A 5 18.94 -45.96 27.22
CA GLU A 5 17.86 -45.05 27.59
C GLU A 5 18.37 -43.60 27.39
N ARG A 6 17.98 -42.96 26.29
CA ARG A 6 18.09 -41.52 26.12
C ARG A 6 17.17 -40.81 27.12
N GLY A 7 17.70 -40.58 28.33
CA GLY A 7 17.12 -39.71 29.31
C GLY A 7 17.11 -38.27 28.83
N GLY A 8 16.06 -37.90 28.07
CA GLY A 8 15.75 -36.53 27.77
C GLY A 8 15.22 -35.81 29.01
N GLY A 9 16.14 -35.38 29.91
CA GLY A 9 15.77 -34.55 31.04
C GLY A 9 15.13 -33.23 30.61
N LEU A 10 14.36 -32.60 31.54
CA LEU A 10 13.69 -31.30 31.33
C LEU A 10 14.57 -30.26 30.61
N GLY A 11 15.89 -30.27 30.85
CA GLY A 11 16.88 -29.41 30.15
C GLY A 11 17.02 -29.72 28.67
N GLY A 12 16.97 -31.00 28.26
CA GLY A 12 16.97 -31.38 26.83
C GLY A 12 15.72 -30.92 26.10
N PHE A 13 14.56 -31.12 26.70
CA PHE A 13 13.27 -30.67 26.19
C PHE A 13 13.24 -29.13 26.05
N LEU A 14 13.67 -28.38 27.07
CA LEU A 14 13.72 -26.93 27.04
C LEU A 14 14.64 -26.42 25.92
N LYS A 15 15.80 -27.04 25.74
CA LYS A 15 16.74 -26.70 24.64
C LYS A 15 16.10 -26.92 23.28
N GLU A 16 15.43 -28.04 23.05
CA GLU A 16 14.74 -28.32 21.78
C GLU A 16 13.63 -27.30 21.49
N VAL A 17 12.80 -27.01 22.49
CA VAL A 17 11.75 -26.00 22.39
C VAL A 17 12.34 -24.62 22.07
N THR A 18 13.42 -24.22 22.74
CA THR A 18 14.10 -22.94 22.47
C THR A 18 14.61 -22.87 21.04
N ILE A 19 15.24 -23.93 20.54
CA ILE A 19 15.77 -23.98 19.16
C ILE A 19 14.61 -23.83 18.15
N VAL A 20 13.51 -24.53 18.35
CA VAL A 20 12.32 -24.46 17.48
C VAL A 20 11.72 -23.06 17.49
N VAL A 21 11.55 -22.47 18.66
CA VAL A 21 10.98 -21.11 18.81
C VAL A 21 11.88 -20.07 18.16
N VAL A 22 13.21 -20.10 18.43
CA VAL A 22 14.15 -19.17 17.83
C VAL A 22 14.22 -19.37 16.31
N GLY A 23 14.24 -20.60 15.83
CA GLY A 23 14.22 -20.89 14.39
C GLY A 23 12.93 -20.39 13.70
N ALA A 24 11.77 -20.58 14.33
CA ALA A 24 10.50 -20.07 13.82
C ALA A 24 10.46 -18.55 13.81
N LEU A 25 10.97 -17.88 14.84
CA LEU A 25 11.06 -16.41 14.88
C LEU A 25 11.99 -15.88 13.77
N ILE A 26 13.15 -16.48 13.57
CA ILE A 26 14.07 -16.09 12.49
C ILE A 26 13.41 -16.30 11.13
N ALA A 27 12.83 -17.46 10.88
CA ALA A 27 12.14 -17.76 9.61
C ALA A 27 10.98 -16.81 9.35
N SER A 28 10.15 -16.52 10.36
CA SER A 28 9.04 -15.57 10.26
C SER A 28 9.52 -14.15 9.97
N THR A 29 10.60 -13.73 10.64
CA THR A 29 11.19 -12.40 10.42
C THR A 29 11.74 -12.28 8.99
N LEU A 30 12.47 -13.28 8.52
CA LEU A 30 12.99 -13.32 7.15
C LEU A 30 11.85 -13.30 6.12
N LEU A 31 10.80 -14.07 6.34
CA LEU A 31 9.64 -14.09 5.46
C LEU A 31 8.96 -12.70 5.37
N ARG A 32 8.76 -12.05 6.52
CA ARG A 32 8.21 -10.69 6.58
C ARG A 32 9.10 -9.67 5.87
N LEU A 33 10.39 -9.71 6.09
CA LEU A 33 11.34 -8.75 5.50
C LEU A 33 11.45 -8.91 3.97
N LEU A 34 11.37 -10.13 3.47
CA LEU A 34 11.66 -10.45 2.07
C LEU A 34 10.41 -10.49 1.18
N LEU A 35 9.27 -10.97 1.70
CA LEU A 35 8.12 -11.28 0.85
C LEU A 35 6.88 -10.46 1.13
N LEU A 36 6.52 -10.26 2.40
CA LEU A 36 5.25 -9.67 2.80
C LEU A 36 5.44 -8.64 3.92
N GLN A 37 4.71 -7.55 3.83
CA GLN A 37 4.59 -6.58 4.91
C GLN A 37 3.11 -6.25 5.16
N VAL A 38 2.72 -6.04 6.43
CA VAL A 38 1.35 -5.71 6.78
C VAL A 38 1.24 -4.23 7.08
N PHE A 39 0.25 -3.58 6.44
CA PHE A 39 -0.09 -2.18 6.65
C PHE A 39 -1.50 -2.03 7.18
N SER A 40 -1.72 -1.02 8.03
CA SER A 40 -3.05 -0.61 8.47
C SER A 40 -3.55 0.53 7.60
N ILE A 41 -4.83 0.52 7.25
CA ILE A 41 -5.46 1.54 6.43
C ILE A 41 -6.07 2.63 7.35
N PRO A 42 -5.49 3.84 7.39
CA PRO A 42 -5.93 4.88 8.32
C PRO A 42 -6.99 5.82 7.73
N SER A 43 -7.19 5.84 6.42
CA SER A 43 -7.99 6.84 5.72
C SER A 43 -9.03 6.23 4.79
N ARG A 44 -10.01 7.05 4.42
CA ARG A 44 -11.13 6.68 3.54
C ARG A 44 -10.80 6.70 2.04
N SER A 45 -9.59 7.11 1.65
CA SER A 45 -9.26 7.37 0.24
C SER A 45 -9.35 6.15 -0.68
N MET A 46 -9.38 4.94 -0.12
CA MET A 46 -9.50 3.67 -0.85
C MET A 46 -10.79 2.91 -0.52
N GLU A 47 -11.78 3.56 0.13
CA GLU A 47 -13.08 2.94 0.42
C GLU A 47 -13.71 2.36 -0.85
N SER A 48 -14.50 1.31 -0.70
CA SER A 48 -14.91 0.36 -1.71
C SER A 48 -13.87 -0.75 -1.96
N THR A 49 -12.59 -0.43 -1.98
CA THR A 49 -11.51 -1.42 -2.07
C THR A 49 -10.92 -1.75 -0.71
N LEU A 50 -10.55 -0.76 0.07
CA LEU A 50 -9.95 -0.91 1.40
C LEU A 50 -10.67 0.01 2.38
N GLU A 51 -11.13 -0.57 3.48
CA GLU A 51 -11.85 0.17 4.52
C GLU A 51 -10.91 0.64 5.62
N VAL A 52 -11.30 1.71 6.32
CA VAL A 52 -10.56 2.18 7.50
C VAL A 52 -10.47 1.07 8.54
N GLY A 53 -9.26 0.83 9.06
CA GLY A 53 -8.97 -0.23 10.03
C GLY A 53 -8.61 -1.58 9.41
N ASP A 54 -8.68 -1.74 8.08
CA ASP A 54 -8.17 -2.94 7.41
C ASP A 54 -6.67 -3.11 7.64
N ARG A 55 -6.25 -4.36 7.79
CA ARG A 55 -4.84 -4.75 7.75
C ARG A 55 -4.58 -5.51 6.47
N VAL A 56 -3.77 -4.94 5.63
CA VAL A 56 -3.50 -5.41 4.28
C VAL A 56 -2.11 -6.00 4.20
N ALA A 57 -2.00 -7.22 3.71
CA ALA A 57 -0.73 -7.83 3.35
C ALA A 57 -0.29 -7.30 1.99
N VAL A 58 0.92 -6.75 1.95
CA VAL A 58 1.56 -6.15 0.78
C VAL A 58 2.72 -7.04 0.36
N GLN A 59 2.69 -7.50 -0.88
CA GLN A 59 3.76 -8.30 -1.47
C GLN A 59 4.81 -7.39 -2.11
N LYS A 60 6.10 -7.78 -1.99
CA LYS A 60 7.26 -7.00 -2.44
C LYS A 60 8.00 -7.61 -3.62
N VAL A 61 7.60 -8.78 -4.06
CA VAL A 61 8.38 -9.60 -4.99
C VAL A 61 8.01 -9.35 -6.44
N GLN A 62 6.73 -9.18 -6.71
CA GLN A 62 6.25 -8.94 -8.06
C GLN A 62 6.25 -7.46 -8.39
N PRO A 63 6.68 -7.08 -9.60
CA PRO A 63 6.53 -5.71 -10.07
C PRO A 63 5.04 -5.35 -10.14
N PHE A 64 4.71 -4.10 -9.81
CA PHE A 64 3.35 -3.61 -9.97
C PHE A 64 3.07 -3.25 -11.44
N GLN A 65 1.80 -3.19 -11.78
CA GLN A 65 1.30 -2.78 -13.07
C GLN A 65 0.14 -1.79 -12.91
N ARG A 66 -0.33 -1.22 -14.02
CA ARG A 66 -1.52 -0.37 -14.02
C ARG A 66 -2.73 -1.16 -13.50
N GLY A 67 -3.53 -0.54 -12.63
CA GLY A 67 -4.66 -1.15 -11.95
C GLY A 67 -4.33 -1.67 -10.53
N ASP A 68 -3.07 -1.94 -10.23
CA ASP A 68 -2.68 -2.43 -8.90
C ASP A 68 -2.85 -1.37 -7.82
N VAL A 69 -3.23 -1.83 -6.63
CA VAL A 69 -3.21 -1.01 -5.42
C VAL A 69 -1.82 -1.12 -4.80
N VAL A 70 -1.10 0.00 -4.74
CA VAL A 70 0.26 0.07 -4.21
C VAL A 70 0.33 0.77 -2.87
N VAL A 71 1.27 0.31 -2.03
CA VAL A 71 1.72 1.04 -0.86
C VAL A 71 3.06 1.66 -1.20
N PHE A 72 3.20 2.96 -0.99
CA PHE A 72 4.43 3.70 -1.28
C PHE A 72 4.75 4.69 -0.17
N ARG A 73 6.01 5.05 -0.05
CA ARG A 73 6.46 6.10 0.87
C ARG A 73 6.11 7.46 0.29
N ASP A 74 5.72 8.37 1.13
CA ASP A 74 5.47 9.76 0.74
C ASP A 74 6.80 10.48 0.48
N ASP A 75 7.31 10.33 -0.74
CA ASP A 75 8.54 10.98 -1.20
C ASP A 75 8.32 12.42 -1.71
N LEU A 76 7.06 12.84 -1.73
CA LEU A 76 6.63 14.16 -2.20
C LEU A 76 6.02 15.03 -1.09
N GLU A 77 6.05 14.56 0.16
CA GLU A 77 5.54 15.28 1.34
C GLU A 77 4.04 15.64 1.26
N TRP A 78 3.21 14.79 0.63
CA TRP A 78 1.76 14.97 0.53
C TRP A 78 1.06 14.96 1.89
N LEU A 79 1.61 14.24 2.86
CA LEU A 79 1.11 14.17 4.24
C LEU A 79 1.66 15.27 5.14
N GLY A 80 2.59 16.10 4.64
CA GLY A 80 3.30 17.10 5.43
C GLY A 80 4.41 16.50 6.30
N ASN A 81 4.95 17.31 7.23
CA ASN A 81 6.14 16.95 8.00
C ASN A 81 5.83 15.85 9.04
N PRO A 82 6.54 14.70 9.02
CA PRO A 82 6.33 13.57 9.94
C PRO A 82 6.79 13.83 11.38
N ASP A 83 7.51 14.92 11.66
CA ASP A 83 8.12 15.20 12.97
C ASP A 83 7.13 15.40 14.13
N MET A 84 5.83 15.24 13.91
CA MET A 84 4.80 15.41 14.96
C MET A 84 4.49 14.15 15.76
N PHE A 85 5.04 12.99 15.41
CA PHE A 85 4.75 11.73 16.11
C PHE A 85 5.96 11.21 16.87
N SER A 86 6.12 11.64 18.14
CA SER A 86 7.10 11.03 19.04
C SER A 86 6.65 9.64 19.46
N GLN A 87 7.50 8.63 19.26
CA GLN A 87 7.24 7.26 19.69
C GLN A 87 7.95 6.97 21.02
N GLU A 88 7.31 6.11 21.82
CA GLU A 88 7.93 5.56 23.02
C GLU A 88 8.81 4.35 22.64
N PRO A 89 10.00 4.17 23.24
CA PRO A 89 10.98 3.12 22.84
C PRO A 89 10.42 1.69 22.84
N TRP A 90 9.40 1.38 23.63
CA TRP A 90 8.77 0.05 23.63
C TRP A 90 7.87 -0.18 22.41
N GLN A 91 7.36 0.89 21.79
CA GLN A 91 6.57 0.84 20.56
C GLN A 91 7.46 0.41 19.38
N ASP A 92 8.71 0.87 19.33
CA ASP A 92 9.68 0.46 18.30
C ASP A 92 9.89 -1.05 18.29
N VAL A 93 9.92 -1.68 19.47
CA VAL A 93 10.03 -3.14 19.59
C VAL A 93 8.78 -3.84 19.02
N LEU A 94 7.58 -3.33 19.31
CA LEU A 94 6.32 -3.89 18.80
C LEU A 94 6.17 -3.68 17.29
N VAL A 95 6.62 -2.55 16.77
CA VAL A 95 6.72 -2.27 15.33
C VAL A 95 7.72 -3.21 14.68
N PHE A 96 8.90 -3.35 15.25
CA PHE A 96 9.97 -4.23 14.74
C PHE A 96 9.51 -5.70 14.62
N ILE A 97 8.83 -6.24 15.64
CA ILE A 97 8.30 -7.61 15.60
C ILE A 97 6.95 -7.71 14.84
N GLY A 98 6.44 -6.57 14.32
CA GLY A 98 5.25 -6.50 13.48
C GLY A 98 3.92 -6.71 14.24
N LEU A 99 3.91 -6.49 15.56
CA LEU A 99 2.70 -6.47 16.38
C LEU A 99 1.97 -5.13 16.35
N MET A 100 2.68 -4.04 15.98
CA MET A 100 2.13 -2.70 15.84
C MET A 100 2.51 -2.14 14.46
N PRO A 101 1.62 -1.41 13.76
CA PRO A 101 2.00 -0.67 12.56
C PRO A 101 2.96 0.45 12.94
N ASP A 102 3.91 0.77 12.06
CA ASP A 102 4.85 1.88 12.24
C ASP A 102 4.11 3.22 12.02
N PRO A 103 3.84 4.01 13.06
CA PRO A 103 3.13 5.26 12.92
C PRO A 103 4.03 6.41 12.38
N SER A 104 5.35 6.25 12.39
CA SER A 104 6.30 7.22 11.79
C SER A 104 6.46 7.02 10.28
N ALA A 105 5.97 5.90 9.75
CA ALA A 105 6.08 5.59 8.35
C ALA A 105 5.04 6.39 7.55
N ASN A 106 5.48 7.44 6.87
CA ASN A 106 4.70 8.19 5.88
C ASN A 106 4.39 7.29 4.68
N HIS A 107 3.41 6.41 4.84
CA HIS A 107 2.98 5.51 3.79
C HIS A 107 1.60 5.89 3.27
N LEU A 108 1.48 5.90 1.97
CA LEU A 108 0.24 6.12 1.25
C LEU A 108 -0.19 4.84 0.54
N VAL A 109 -1.49 4.67 0.41
CA VAL A 109 -2.08 3.57 -0.36
C VAL A 109 -2.97 4.18 -1.43
N LYS A 110 -2.69 3.87 -2.71
CA LYS A 110 -3.44 4.35 -3.87
C LYS A 110 -3.42 3.31 -4.98
N ARG A 111 -4.30 3.49 -5.97
CA ARG A 111 -4.31 2.70 -7.20
C ARG A 111 -3.45 3.35 -8.27
N VAL A 112 -2.62 2.55 -8.93
CA VAL A 112 -1.83 2.98 -10.10
C VAL A 112 -2.76 3.12 -11.29
N VAL A 113 -2.92 4.34 -11.79
CA VAL A 113 -3.73 4.65 -12.97
C VAL A 113 -2.84 4.86 -14.20
N GLY A 114 -1.64 5.40 -14.02
CA GLY A 114 -0.67 5.56 -15.08
C GLY A 114 0.73 5.14 -14.65
N VAL A 115 1.46 4.54 -15.57
CA VAL A 115 2.89 4.22 -15.44
C VAL A 115 3.69 5.06 -16.42
N GLU A 116 5.02 5.05 -16.30
CA GLU A 116 5.94 5.80 -17.19
C GLU A 116 5.49 5.78 -18.65
N GLY A 117 5.39 6.96 -19.26
CA GLY A 117 5.01 7.16 -20.66
C GLY A 117 3.50 7.14 -20.93
N ASP A 118 2.66 6.78 -19.96
CA ASP A 118 1.22 6.83 -20.15
C ASP A 118 0.71 8.26 -20.25
N HIS A 119 -0.19 8.49 -21.20
CA HIS A 119 -0.96 9.72 -21.34
C HIS A 119 -2.31 9.54 -20.64
N VAL A 120 -2.51 10.24 -19.52
CA VAL A 120 -3.72 10.13 -18.67
C VAL A 120 -4.50 11.43 -18.78
N VAL A 121 -5.77 11.30 -19.17
CA VAL A 121 -6.65 12.47 -19.41
C VAL A 121 -7.97 12.30 -18.68
N CYS A 122 -8.42 13.31 -18.00
CA CYS A 122 -9.79 13.44 -17.52
C CYS A 122 -10.47 14.63 -18.19
N CYS A 123 -11.59 14.42 -18.85
CA CYS A 123 -12.32 13.17 -19.03
C CYS A 123 -12.78 13.10 -20.51
N ASP A 124 -13.20 11.92 -20.95
CA ASP A 124 -13.84 11.75 -22.27
C ASP A 124 -15.30 12.28 -22.26
N ALA A 125 -16.00 12.11 -23.37
CA ALA A 125 -17.39 12.59 -23.52
C ALA A 125 -18.41 11.87 -22.59
N ASP A 126 -18.04 10.70 -22.06
CA ASP A 126 -18.84 9.91 -21.13
C ASP A 126 -18.38 10.09 -19.68
N ASP A 127 -17.60 11.15 -19.38
CA ASP A 127 -17.04 11.50 -18.08
C ASP A 127 -16.14 10.41 -17.47
N ARG A 128 -15.32 9.74 -18.31
CA ARG A 128 -14.37 8.69 -17.90
C ARG A 128 -12.94 9.14 -18.05
N ILE A 129 -12.08 8.72 -17.12
CA ILE A 129 -10.63 8.85 -17.31
C ILE A 129 -10.21 7.97 -18.49
N THR A 130 -9.31 8.50 -19.33
CA THR A 130 -8.69 7.74 -20.41
C THR A 130 -7.20 7.58 -20.16
N VAL A 131 -6.66 6.42 -20.55
CA VAL A 131 -5.22 6.16 -20.56
C VAL A 131 -4.81 5.77 -21.97
N ASN A 132 -3.89 6.54 -22.56
CA ASN A 132 -3.46 6.38 -23.96
C ASN A 132 -4.66 6.39 -24.95
N GLY A 133 -5.66 7.19 -24.65
CA GLY A 133 -6.88 7.33 -25.45
C GLY A 133 -7.93 6.22 -25.25
N ALA A 134 -7.64 5.19 -24.43
CA ALA A 134 -8.60 4.15 -24.07
C ALA A 134 -9.30 4.50 -22.76
N PRO A 135 -10.65 4.41 -22.67
CA PRO A 135 -11.36 4.67 -21.43
C PRO A 135 -11.02 3.63 -20.37
N LEU A 136 -10.83 4.09 -19.14
CA LEU A 136 -10.56 3.25 -17.99
C LEU A 136 -11.88 2.68 -17.45
N ASP A 137 -11.97 1.37 -17.25
CA ASP A 137 -13.12 0.75 -16.59
C ASP A 137 -12.90 0.78 -15.08
N GLU A 138 -13.65 1.61 -14.39
CA GLU A 138 -13.57 1.85 -12.95
C GLU A 138 -14.78 1.27 -12.19
N SER A 139 -15.63 0.56 -12.88
CA SER A 139 -16.93 0.09 -12.37
C SER A 139 -16.83 -0.82 -11.15
N GLU A 140 -15.73 -1.58 -11.02
CA GLU A 140 -15.52 -2.56 -9.94
C GLU A 140 -15.00 -1.96 -8.65
N TYR A 141 -14.29 -0.80 -8.72
CA TYR A 141 -13.59 -0.27 -7.57
C TYR A 141 -13.93 1.18 -7.22
N LEU A 142 -14.48 1.95 -8.15
CA LEU A 142 -14.84 3.34 -7.89
C LEU A 142 -15.90 3.40 -6.77
N TYR A 143 -15.63 4.23 -5.77
CA TYR A 143 -16.54 4.39 -4.63
C TYR A 143 -17.95 4.77 -5.10
N ARG A 144 -18.93 4.21 -4.41
CA ARG A 144 -20.33 4.55 -4.58
C ARG A 144 -20.91 5.03 -3.27
N ALA A 145 -21.60 6.15 -3.32
CA ALA A 145 -22.34 6.67 -2.18
C ALA A 145 -23.45 5.67 -1.74
N PRO A 146 -23.99 5.80 -0.52
CA PRO A 146 -25.04 4.89 -0.02
C PRO A 146 -26.31 4.80 -0.88
N ASP A 147 -26.56 5.80 -1.71
CA ASP A 147 -27.66 5.83 -2.69
C ASP A 147 -27.31 5.11 -4.02
N GLY A 148 -26.08 4.56 -4.13
CA GLY A 148 -25.58 3.87 -5.30
C GLY A 148 -24.92 4.79 -6.35
N THR A 149 -24.90 6.11 -6.13
CA THR A 149 -24.26 7.06 -7.05
C THR A 149 -22.75 6.86 -7.05
N PRO A 150 -22.10 6.62 -8.20
CA PRO A 150 -20.64 6.53 -8.26
C PRO A 150 -20.00 7.90 -8.04
N ASP A 151 -18.82 7.91 -7.46
CA ASP A 151 -17.98 9.09 -7.40
C ASP A 151 -17.65 9.59 -8.80
N GLN A 152 -17.47 10.90 -8.93
CA GLN A 152 -16.95 11.48 -10.18
C GLN A 152 -15.48 11.08 -10.35
N PRO A 153 -15.03 10.76 -11.56
CA PRO A 153 -13.62 10.41 -11.83
C PRO A 153 -12.63 11.47 -11.35
N SER A 154 -12.98 12.74 -11.53
CA SER A 154 -12.27 13.90 -10.99
C SER A 154 -13.18 15.11 -10.84
N SER A 155 -12.89 15.98 -9.88
CA SER A 155 -13.58 17.27 -9.69
C SER A 155 -13.04 18.38 -10.62
N PHE A 156 -11.95 18.12 -11.35
CA PHE A 156 -11.33 19.06 -12.30
C PHE A 156 -10.66 18.29 -13.43
N PRO A 157 -10.57 18.90 -14.63
CA PRO A 157 -9.90 18.28 -15.77
C PRO A 157 -8.39 18.25 -15.58
N PHE A 158 -7.75 17.25 -16.16
CA PHE A 158 -6.29 17.15 -16.28
C PHE A 158 -5.90 16.41 -17.56
N ASP A 159 -4.71 16.72 -18.05
CA ASP A 159 -4.10 16.12 -19.23
C ASP A 159 -2.60 16.03 -18.98
N VAL A 160 -2.11 14.83 -18.69
CA VAL A 160 -0.74 14.61 -18.22
C VAL A 160 -0.09 13.40 -18.87
N VAL A 161 1.22 13.50 -19.08
CA VAL A 161 2.06 12.35 -19.46
C VAL A 161 2.91 11.98 -18.25
N VAL A 162 2.85 10.71 -17.84
CA VAL A 162 3.60 10.23 -16.69
C VAL A 162 5.09 10.22 -16.98
N PRO A 163 5.93 10.95 -16.22
CA PRO A 163 7.36 11.03 -16.45
C PRO A 163 8.08 9.70 -16.23
N ALA A 164 9.32 9.60 -16.77
CA ALA A 164 10.18 8.44 -16.57
C ALA A 164 10.45 8.17 -15.07
N GLY A 165 10.36 6.92 -14.66
CA GLY A 165 10.55 6.49 -13.26
C GLY A 165 9.45 6.95 -12.29
N ARG A 166 8.31 7.41 -12.79
CA ARG A 166 7.19 7.92 -12.00
C ARG A 166 5.91 7.13 -12.23
N ILE A 167 4.94 7.33 -11.33
CA ILE A 167 3.60 6.77 -11.43
C ILE A 167 2.55 7.87 -11.21
N PHE A 168 1.36 7.66 -11.77
CA PHE A 168 0.18 8.47 -11.51
C PHE A 168 -0.83 7.64 -10.74
N VAL A 169 -1.18 8.08 -9.54
CA VAL A 169 -1.98 7.28 -8.60
C VAL A 169 -3.23 8.01 -8.16
N LEU A 170 -4.33 7.28 -8.04
CA LEU A 170 -5.61 7.80 -7.58
C LEU A 170 -6.15 6.96 -6.41
N GLY A 171 -6.94 7.63 -5.55
CA GLY A 171 -7.78 6.91 -4.59
C GLY A 171 -9.04 6.38 -5.26
N ASP A 172 -9.54 5.25 -4.79
CA ASP A 172 -10.79 4.68 -5.29
C ASP A 172 -12.01 5.48 -4.82
N HIS A 173 -11.90 6.13 -3.65
CA HIS A 173 -12.85 7.14 -3.18
C HIS A 173 -12.36 8.53 -3.60
N ARG A 174 -12.66 8.90 -4.82
CA ARG A 174 -12.15 10.11 -5.52
C ARG A 174 -12.37 11.40 -4.75
N SER A 175 -13.57 11.55 -4.18
CA SER A 175 -13.97 12.75 -3.43
C SER A 175 -13.32 12.84 -2.03
N ALA A 176 -12.79 11.73 -1.50
CA ALA A 176 -12.11 11.66 -0.20
C ALA A 176 -10.60 11.37 -0.33
N SER A 177 -10.00 11.61 -1.50
CA SER A 177 -8.60 11.31 -1.79
C SER A 177 -7.83 12.55 -2.19
N ALA A 178 -6.81 12.90 -1.39
CA ALA A 178 -5.71 13.74 -1.85
C ALA A 178 -4.68 12.82 -2.53
N ASP A 179 -4.57 12.89 -3.85
CA ASP A 179 -3.76 12.01 -4.68
C ASP A 179 -3.06 12.81 -5.79
N SER A 180 -2.50 12.13 -6.79
CA SER A 180 -1.77 12.75 -7.89
C SER A 180 -2.47 13.98 -8.49
N ARG A 181 -3.80 13.96 -8.60
CA ARG A 181 -4.60 15.06 -9.15
C ARG A 181 -4.44 16.35 -8.36
N CYS A 182 -4.43 16.24 -7.03
CA CYS A 182 -4.38 17.40 -6.13
C CYS A 182 -3.00 18.08 -6.09
N HIS A 183 -1.99 17.47 -6.67
CA HIS A 183 -0.59 17.91 -6.61
C HIS A 183 0.00 18.25 -7.98
N LEU A 184 -0.82 18.26 -9.04
CA LEU A 184 -0.37 18.55 -10.42
C LEU A 184 0.14 19.98 -10.61
N ASP A 185 -0.30 20.92 -9.82
CA ASP A 185 0.15 22.32 -9.87
C ASP A 185 1.44 22.58 -9.10
N THR A 186 1.98 21.54 -8.45
CA THR A 186 3.17 21.67 -7.60
C THR A 186 4.44 21.44 -8.40
N THR A 187 5.30 22.46 -8.48
CA THR A 187 6.64 22.37 -9.06
C THR A 187 7.64 21.90 -8.01
N ILE A 188 8.34 20.81 -8.27
CA ILE A 188 9.40 20.29 -7.42
C ILE A 188 10.74 20.33 -8.17
N ARG A 189 11.77 20.92 -7.56
CA ARG A 189 13.14 21.02 -8.12
C ARG A 189 13.20 21.67 -9.51
N GLY A 190 12.22 22.52 -9.85
CA GLY A 190 12.13 23.17 -11.15
C GLY A 190 11.45 22.34 -12.24
N GLU A 191 10.97 21.15 -11.92
CA GLU A 191 10.15 20.34 -12.82
C GLU A 191 8.68 20.65 -12.57
N GLU A 192 8.00 21.12 -13.60
CA GLU A 192 6.58 21.43 -13.59
C GLU A 192 5.77 20.12 -13.44
N TYR A 193 4.71 20.14 -12.63
CA TYR A 193 3.88 18.98 -12.29
C TYR A 193 4.57 17.85 -11.50
N ALA A 194 5.84 17.97 -11.12
CA ALA A 194 6.58 16.91 -10.44
C ALA A 194 5.92 16.47 -9.12
N GLY A 195 5.17 17.35 -8.45
CA GLY A 195 4.47 17.04 -7.22
C GLY A 195 3.34 16.02 -7.36
N GLY A 196 2.79 15.83 -8.57
CA GLY A 196 1.72 14.88 -8.85
C GLY A 196 2.18 13.44 -9.12
N PHE A 197 3.50 13.18 -9.17
CA PHE A 197 4.04 11.89 -9.63
C PHE A 197 5.01 11.26 -8.62
N PRO A 198 4.52 10.40 -7.71
CA PRO A 198 5.40 9.60 -6.84
C PRO A 198 6.41 8.79 -7.63
N SER A 199 7.61 8.57 -7.06
CA SER A 199 8.63 7.77 -7.73
C SER A 199 8.30 6.27 -7.67
N VAL A 200 8.69 5.53 -8.70
CA VAL A 200 8.64 4.06 -8.71
C VAL A 200 9.46 3.49 -7.55
N GLU A 201 10.57 4.14 -7.18
CA GLU A 201 11.44 3.71 -6.07
C GLU A 201 10.80 3.88 -4.69
N SER A 202 9.79 4.74 -4.57
CA SER A 202 9.04 4.91 -3.32
C SER A 202 8.07 3.74 -3.08
N VAL A 203 7.71 2.98 -4.11
CA VAL A 203 6.77 1.86 -4.01
C VAL A 203 7.37 0.72 -3.19
N ILE A 204 6.68 0.36 -2.12
CA ILE A 204 7.07 -0.75 -1.23
C ILE A 204 6.59 -2.08 -1.79
N GLY A 205 5.40 -2.08 -2.37
CA GLY A 205 4.81 -3.27 -2.97
C GLY A 205 3.31 -3.09 -3.26
N THR A 206 2.68 -4.18 -3.70
CA THR A 206 1.26 -4.23 -4.08
C THR A 206 0.42 -4.88 -3.00
N ALA A 207 -0.79 -4.39 -2.79
CA ALA A 207 -1.77 -5.01 -1.91
C ALA A 207 -2.11 -6.41 -2.47
N ALA A 208 -1.89 -7.45 -1.65
CA ALA A 208 -2.18 -8.82 -2.05
C ALA A 208 -3.53 -9.31 -1.53
N PHE A 209 -3.80 -9.09 -0.24
CA PHE A 209 -5.07 -9.46 0.39
C PHE A 209 -5.29 -8.72 1.71
N THR A 210 -6.56 -8.55 2.11
CA THR A 210 -6.93 -8.09 3.45
C THR A 210 -6.76 -9.23 4.43
N LEU A 211 -5.91 -9.02 5.44
CA LEU A 211 -5.63 -9.99 6.50
C LEU A 211 -6.64 -9.91 7.64
N PHE A 212 -7.09 -8.70 7.99
CA PHE A 212 -8.02 -8.42 9.08
C PHE A 212 -8.84 -7.16 8.75
N PRO A 213 -10.12 -7.10 9.13
CA PRO A 213 -10.89 -8.13 9.83
C PRO A 213 -11.22 -9.32 8.90
N PHE A 214 -11.46 -10.49 9.50
CA PHE A 214 -11.63 -11.74 8.74
C PHE A 214 -12.91 -11.79 7.90
N ASP A 215 -13.94 -11.03 8.27
CA ASP A 215 -15.20 -10.91 7.53
C ASP A 215 -15.06 -10.08 6.24
N ARG A 216 -13.93 -9.33 6.09
CA ARG A 216 -13.57 -8.56 4.88
C ARG A 216 -12.38 -9.16 4.13
N TRP A 217 -12.08 -10.44 4.38
CA TRP A 217 -10.98 -11.10 3.69
C TRP A 217 -11.25 -11.16 2.18
N ARG A 218 -10.36 -10.56 1.39
CA ARG A 218 -10.39 -10.61 -0.08
C ARG A 218 -8.99 -10.44 -0.65
N THR A 219 -8.79 -10.88 -1.90
CA THR A 219 -7.55 -10.73 -2.66
C THR A 219 -7.65 -9.57 -3.64
N TYR A 220 -6.51 -8.92 -3.92
CA TYR A 220 -6.39 -7.78 -4.84
C TYR A 220 -5.49 -8.08 -6.03
N ALA A 221 -4.94 -9.29 -6.14
CA ALA A 221 -4.12 -9.68 -7.27
C ALA A 221 -4.97 -9.66 -8.56
N THR A 222 -4.52 -8.88 -9.54
CA THR A 222 -4.99 -8.88 -10.93
C THR A 222 -4.27 -9.94 -11.75
#